data_2a8486cd076298bc5316ecdd3d7a714e
#
_entry.id   2a8486cd076298bc5316ecdd3d7a714e
#
_cell.length_a   1.000
_cell.length_b   1.000
_cell.length_c   1.000
_cell.angle_alpha   90.00
_cell.angle_beta   90.00
_cell.angle_gamma   90.00
#
_symmetry.space_group_name_H-M   'P 1'
#
loop_
_entity.id
_entity.type
_entity.pdbx_description
1 polymer ?
#
loop_
_entity_poly.entity_id
_entity_poly.type
_entity_poly.pdbx_seq_one_letter_code
_entity_poly.pdbx_strand_id
1 'polypeptide(L)' 'MEQAKVYFTDFRCHPGLNQQQKLEKLLTAAGMGNIDFEGKIVAIKLHFGELGNLAYLRPNYAKTVADFIKARGGR' A
#
# COMPACT_ATOMS: atom_id res chain seq x y z
N MET A 1 3.65 0.08 28.53
CA MET A 1 3.54 -0.54 27.18
C MET A 1 3.02 0.50 26.22
N GLU A 2 3.74 0.70 25.14
CA GLU A 2 3.28 1.60 24.08
C GLU A 2 2.10 0.99 23.33
N GLN A 3 1.11 1.81 23.02
CA GLN A 3 0.01 1.40 22.19
C GLN A 3 0.47 1.41 20.72
N ALA A 4 0.07 0.39 19.98
CA ALA A 4 0.31 0.35 18.54
C ALA A 4 -0.51 1.45 17.86
N LYS A 5 0.11 2.10 16.88
CA LYS A 5 -0.57 3.08 16.04
C LYS A 5 -1.22 2.37 14.85
N VAL A 6 -2.44 2.74 14.56
CA VAL A 6 -3.17 2.23 13.40
C VAL A 6 -3.47 3.41 12.48
N TYR A 7 -3.17 3.23 11.20
CA TYR A 7 -3.41 4.24 10.17
C TYR A 7 -4.57 3.78 9.31
N PHE A 8 -5.56 4.65 9.16
CA PHE A 8 -6.82 4.30 8.50
C PHE A 8 -7.21 5.34 7.46
N THR A 9 -7.76 4.86 6.35
CA THR A 9 -8.43 5.69 5.36
C THR A 9 -9.68 4.95 4.88
N ASP A 10 -10.67 5.69 4.39
CA ASP A 10 -11.90 5.11 3.87
C ASP A 10 -11.92 5.11 2.33
N PHE A 11 -13.03 4.68 1.75
CA PHE A 11 -13.19 4.62 0.29
C PHE A 11 -13.67 5.93 -0.33
N ARG A 12 -13.92 6.96 0.45
CA ARG A 12 -14.36 8.24 -0.10
C ARG A 12 -13.27 8.88 -0.94
N CYS A 13 -13.66 9.35 -2.11
CA CYS A 13 -12.74 9.99 -3.05
C CYS A 13 -13.34 11.31 -3.53
N HIS A 14 -12.48 12.20 -4.01
CA HIS A 14 -12.90 13.45 -4.65
C HIS A 14 -11.93 13.75 -5.80
N PRO A 15 -12.27 14.72 -6.69
CA PRO A 15 -11.36 15.10 -7.76
C PRO A 15 -9.96 15.43 -7.22
N GLY A 16 -8.94 14.84 -7.83
CA GLY A 16 -7.55 15.03 -7.42
C GLY A 16 -7.09 14.11 -6.29
N LEU A 17 -8.00 13.28 -5.72
CA LEU A 17 -7.61 12.35 -4.66
C LEU A 17 -8.40 11.04 -4.80
N ASN A 18 -7.89 10.10 -5.58
CA ASN A 18 -8.47 8.76 -5.76
C ASN A 18 -7.97 7.80 -4.66
N GLN A 19 -8.46 6.55 -4.69
CA GLN A 19 -8.10 5.56 -3.68
C GLN A 19 -6.61 5.20 -3.68
N GLN A 20 -6.00 5.11 -4.85
CA GLN A 20 -4.58 4.83 -4.96
C GLN A 20 -3.75 5.96 -4.35
N GLN A 21 -4.12 7.20 -4.59
CA GLN A 21 -3.46 8.36 -3.99
C GLN A 21 -3.65 8.40 -2.48
N LYS A 22 -4.83 8.01 -1.99
CA LYS A 22 -5.09 7.90 -0.55
C LYS A 22 -4.23 6.81 0.09
N LEU A 23 -4.08 5.67 -0.59
CA LEU A 23 -3.20 4.59 -0.11
C LEU A 23 -1.76 5.08 -0.03
N GLU A 24 -1.27 5.79 -1.04
CA GLU A 24 0.08 6.34 -1.06
C GLU A 24 0.31 7.31 0.11
N LYS A 25 -0.66 8.18 0.38
CA LYS A 25 -0.60 9.08 1.54
C LYS A 25 -0.60 8.31 2.86
N LEU A 26 -1.40 7.26 2.93
CA LEU A 26 -1.48 6.42 4.13
C LEU A 26 -0.14 5.73 4.40
N LEU A 27 0.48 5.17 3.36
CA LEU A 27 1.80 4.53 3.48
C LEU A 27 2.86 5.53 3.95
N THR A 28 2.84 6.74 3.42
CA THR A 28 3.75 7.80 3.82
C THR A 28 3.53 8.18 5.28
N ALA A 29 2.28 8.36 5.69
CA ALA A 29 1.94 8.71 7.07
C ALA A 29 2.36 7.61 8.05
N ALA A 30 2.23 6.35 7.64
CA ALA A 30 2.61 5.20 8.46
C ALA A 30 4.14 5.01 8.57
N GLY A 31 4.92 5.79 7.82
CA GLY A 31 6.38 5.73 7.89
C GLY A 31 7.02 4.78 6.89
N MET A 32 6.27 4.24 5.94
CA MET A 32 6.83 3.31 4.95
C MET A 32 7.91 3.98 4.08
N GLY A 33 7.78 5.28 3.84
CA GLY A 33 8.79 6.04 3.10
C GLY A 33 10.14 6.16 3.82
N ASN A 34 10.19 5.85 5.10
CA ASN A 34 11.42 5.87 5.91
C ASN A 34 12.18 4.55 5.85
N ILE A 35 11.62 3.52 5.23
CA ILE A 35 12.29 2.24 5.04
C ILE A 35 13.28 2.39 3.87
N ASP A 36 14.49 1.88 4.06
CA ASP A 36 15.50 1.90 3.00
C ASP A 36 15.25 0.74 2.03
N PHE A 37 14.69 1.07 0.87
CA PHE A 37 14.44 0.10 -0.20
C PHE A 37 15.52 0.09 -1.27
N GLU A 38 16.48 1.01 -1.22
CA GLU A 38 17.44 1.21 -2.31
C GLU A 38 18.22 -0.07 -2.59
N GLY A 39 18.13 -0.54 -3.83
CA GLY A 39 18.84 -1.75 -4.29
C GLY A 39 18.33 -3.05 -3.72
N LYS A 40 17.27 -3.03 -2.94
CA LYS A 40 16.74 -4.24 -2.28
C LYS A 40 15.64 -4.88 -3.11
N ILE A 41 15.58 -6.21 -3.06
CA ILE A 41 14.49 -6.98 -3.65
C ILE A 41 13.37 -7.07 -2.60
N VAL A 42 12.18 -6.62 -2.98
CA VAL A 42 11.02 -6.58 -2.08
C VAL A 42 9.95 -7.52 -2.60
N ALA A 43 9.43 -8.36 -1.72
CA ALA A 43 8.30 -9.24 -2.03
C ALA A 43 7.02 -8.67 -1.44
N ILE A 44 5.96 -8.65 -2.23
CA ILE A 44 4.63 -8.28 -1.77
C ILE A 44 3.79 -9.55 -1.71
N LYS A 45 3.31 -9.90 -0.51
CA LYS A 45 2.39 -11.02 -0.35
C LYS A 45 0.97 -10.48 -0.42
N LEU A 46 0.19 -11.03 -1.33
CA LEU A 46 -1.18 -10.62 -1.55
C LEU A 46 -2.08 -11.84 -1.66
N HIS A 47 -3.19 -11.83 -0.93
CA HIS A 47 -4.24 -12.80 -1.13
C HIS A 47 -5.15 -12.29 -2.26
N PHE A 48 -5.29 -13.08 -3.31
CA PHE A 48 -6.10 -12.68 -4.47
C PHE A 48 -7.23 -13.66 -4.76
N GLY A 49 -7.75 -14.27 -3.70
CA GLY A 49 -8.93 -15.09 -3.77
C GLY A 49 -8.62 -16.58 -3.78
N GLU A 50 -9.64 -17.33 -3.47
CA GLU A 50 -9.68 -18.78 -3.56
C GLU A 50 -11.05 -19.17 -4.11
N LEU A 51 -11.25 -20.41 -4.44
CA LEU A 51 -12.51 -20.85 -5.07
C LEU A 51 -13.71 -20.37 -4.25
N GLY A 52 -14.59 -19.60 -4.89
CA GLY A 52 -15.79 -19.07 -4.27
C GLY A 52 -15.61 -17.80 -3.46
N ASN A 53 -14.40 -17.31 -3.26
CA ASN A 53 -14.13 -16.09 -2.53
C ASN A 53 -13.78 -14.95 -3.50
N LEU A 54 -14.64 -13.93 -3.56
CA LEU A 54 -14.43 -12.74 -4.37
C LEU A 54 -14.07 -11.50 -3.54
N ALA A 55 -14.01 -11.65 -2.22
CA ALA A 55 -13.75 -10.54 -1.30
C ALA A 55 -12.24 -10.42 -1.03
N TYR A 56 -11.49 -9.95 -2.02
CA TYR A 56 -10.05 -9.77 -1.91
C TYR A 56 -9.64 -8.41 -2.46
N LEU A 57 -8.44 -7.96 -2.10
CA LEU A 57 -7.91 -6.69 -2.58
C LEU A 57 -7.67 -6.73 -4.08
N ARG A 58 -8.02 -5.64 -4.75
CA ARG A 58 -7.79 -5.51 -6.18
C ARG A 58 -6.30 -5.36 -6.49
N PRO A 59 -5.83 -5.87 -7.64
CA PRO A 59 -4.43 -5.74 -8.05
C PRO A 59 -3.93 -4.28 -8.10
N ASN A 60 -4.84 -3.33 -8.31
CA ASN A 60 -4.52 -1.90 -8.33
C ASN A 60 -3.83 -1.44 -7.05
N TYR A 61 -4.22 -1.96 -5.90
CA TYR A 61 -3.60 -1.61 -4.62
C TYR A 61 -2.17 -2.17 -4.54
N ALA A 62 -1.98 -3.41 -4.98
CA ALA A 62 -0.65 -4.01 -5.04
C ALA A 62 0.27 -3.22 -5.98
N LYS A 63 -0.26 -2.76 -7.11
CA LYS A 63 0.50 -1.92 -8.04
C LYS A 63 0.92 -0.61 -7.38
N THR A 64 0.03 0.02 -6.63
CA THR A 64 0.33 1.27 -5.91
C THR A 64 1.49 1.06 -4.94
N VAL A 65 1.47 -0.03 -4.18
CA VAL A 65 2.55 -0.35 -3.24
C VAL A 65 3.85 -0.63 -4.00
N ALA A 66 3.79 -1.39 -5.09
CA ALA A 66 4.97 -1.69 -5.92
C ALA A 66 5.58 -0.41 -6.49
N ASP A 67 4.77 0.49 -7.02
CA ASP A 67 5.23 1.76 -7.57
C ASP A 67 5.84 2.65 -6.47
N PHE A 68 5.26 2.65 -5.28
CA PHE A 68 5.79 3.36 -4.12
C PHE A 68 7.21 2.89 -3.77
N ILE A 69 7.40 1.57 -3.76
CA ILE A 69 8.70 0.96 -3.46
C ILE A 69 9.71 1.23 -4.57
N LYS A 70 9.29 1.09 -5.84
CA LYS A 70 10.15 1.34 -7.00
C LYS A 70 10.62 2.79 -7.07
N ALA A 71 9.74 3.74 -6.74
CA ALA A 71 10.11 5.14 -6.68
C ALA A 71 11.19 5.44 -5.64
N ARG A 72 11.40 4.53 -4.71
CA ARG A 72 12.41 4.62 -3.65
C ARG A 72 13.59 3.68 -3.86
N GLY A 73 13.77 3.18 -5.09
CA GLY A 73 14.91 2.36 -5.47
C GLY A 73 14.77 0.86 -5.21
N GLY A 74 13.63 0.40 -4.77
CA GLY A 74 13.36 -1.03 -4.56
C GLY A 74 13.06 -1.77 -5.86
N ARG A 75 13.12 -3.09 -5.79
CA ARG A 75 12.86 -3.99 -6.93
C ARG A 75 11.83 -5.04 -6.57
#